data_a959eeb6943af6d6ee4257a62d7eac42
#
_entry.id   a959eeb6943af6d6ee4257a62d7eac42
#
_cell.length_a   1.000
_cell.length_b   1.000
_cell.length_c   1.000
_cell.angle_alpha   90.00
_cell.angle_beta   90.00
_cell.angle_gamma   90.00
#
_symmetry.space_group_name_H-M   'P 1'
#
loop_
_entity.id
_entity.type
_entity.pdbx_description
1 polymer ?
#
loop_
_entity_poly.entity_id
_entity_poly.type
_entity_poly.pdbx_seq_one_letter_code
_entity_poly.pdbx_strand_id
1 'polypeptide(L)'
;EYCDGQPHEIILHGWTGNAHRDGSHGSSQLHPCAVVQIHQPSRDLIAITRNALGSLDYLDDTVVAKHDLLNALDAAYQHLDTREPFGNDYYSSVEVTLDTLRAELDQADAPMAVTVSATGHAHIDIAWLWTVGQARNKARRTFHTVDLLMDQFPDYLFTQSQPQLYDYIRKDDPALFERIKARVTEGRW
;
A
#
# COMPACT_ATOMS: atom_id res chain seq x y z
N GLU A 1 -16.48 -5.33 -7.41
CA GLU A 1 -17.96 -5.22 -7.45
C GLU A 1 -18.57 -6.44 -6.77
N TYR A 2 -18.90 -6.30 -5.49
CA TYR A 2 -19.41 -7.42 -4.67
C TYR A 2 -20.84 -7.19 -4.21
N CYS A 3 -21.60 -6.33 -4.90
CA CYS A 3 -23.02 -6.11 -4.63
C CYS A 3 -23.87 -6.97 -5.57
N ASP A 4 -23.76 -8.29 -5.43
CA ASP A 4 -24.52 -9.26 -6.23
C ASP A 4 -25.83 -9.69 -5.56
N GLY A 5 -26.16 -9.12 -4.40
CA GLY A 5 -27.35 -9.43 -3.62
C GLY A 5 -27.33 -10.81 -2.95
N GLN A 6 -26.19 -11.52 -2.99
CA GLN A 6 -26.04 -12.82 -2.34
C GLN A 6 -25.42 -12.65 -0.94
N PRO A 7 -25.73 -13.58 0.00
CA PRO A 7 -25.06 -13.60 1.28
C PRO A 7 -23.59 -14.01 1.10
N HIS A 8 -22.67 -13.22 1.66
CA HIS A 8 -21.25 -13.51 1.69
C HIS A 8 -20.81 -13.88 3.11
N GLU A 9 -20.01 -14.94 3.24
CA GLU A 9 -19.42 -15.36 4.50
C GLU A 9 -17.98 -14.85 4.60
N ILE A 10 -17.65 -14.19 5.70
CA ILE A 10 -16.29 -13.76 6.01
C ILE A 10 -15.81 -14.57 7.20
N ILE A 11 -14.83 -15.44 6.98
CA ILE A 11 -14.21 -16.25 8.04
C ILE A 11 -12.93 -15.57 8.51
N LEU A 12 -12.91 -15.17 9.79
CA LEU A 12 -11.75 -14.56 10.42
C LEU A 12 -11.03 -15.61 11.29
N HIS A 13 -9.79 -15.92 10.94
CA HIS A 13 -8.91 -16.74 11.77
C HIS A 13 -8.05 -15.83 12.64
N GLY A 14 -8.40 -15.74 13.92
CA GLY A 14 -7.64 -15.01 14.92
C GLY A 14 -6.64 -15.91 15.65
N TRP A 15 -5.51 -15.34 16.04
CA TRP A 15 -4.52 -15.99 16.88
C TRP A 15 -3.90 -14.97 17.84
N THR A 16 -3.84 -15.33 19.13
CA THR A 16 -3.41 -14.43 20.21
C THR A 16 -1.91 -14.45 20.48
N GLY A 17 -1.14 -15.22 19.75
CA GLY A 17 0.29 -15.38 19.99
C GLY A 17 0.63 -16.46 21.00
N ASN A 18 1.91 -16.57 21.34
CA ASN A 18 2.37 -17.45 22.42
C ASN A 18 1.95 -16.88 23.77
N ALA A 19 1.77 -17.75 24.75
CA ALA A 19 1.67 -17.32 26.14
C ALA A 19 2.86 -16.42 26.49
N HIS A 20 2.63 -15.34 27.21
CA HIS A 20 3.70 -14.53 27.77
C HIS A 20 4.59 -15.39 28.69
N ARG A 21 5.83 -14.94 28.94
CA ARG A 21 6.77 -15.66 29.84
C ARG A 21 6.22 -15.94 31.24
N ASP A 22 5.25 -15.16 31.67
CA ASP A 22 4.53 -15.29 32.94
C ASP A 22 3.33 -16.26 32.88
N GLY A 23 3.14 -16.94 31.74
CA GLY A 23 2.02 -17.86 31.53
C GLY A 23 0.68 -17.19 31.19
N SER A 24 0.63 -15.86 31.12
CA SER A 24 -0.58 -15.16 30.70
C SER A 24 -0.81 -15.28 29.20
N HIS A 25 -2.07 -15.38 28.79
CA HIS A 25 -2.46 -15.33 27.38
C HIS A 25 -2.92 -13.92 27.03
N GLY A 26 -2.37 -13.36 25.95
CA GLY A 26 -2.87 -12.11 25.39
C GLY A 26 -4.34 -12.27 24.98
N SER A 27 -5.18 -11.26 25.26
CA SER A 27 -6.53 -11.20 24.72
C SER A 27 -6.52 -10.46 23.38
N SER A 28 -7.17 -11.03 22.37
CA SER A 28 -7.45 -10.32 21.14
C SER A 28 -8.82 -9.69 21.21
N GLN A 29 -8.91 -8.40 20.94
CA GLN A 29 -10.19 -7.71 20.79
C GLN A 29 -10.48 -7.52 19.31
N LEU A 30 -11.65 -7.94 18.87
CA LEU A 30 -12.14 -7.62 17.54
C LEU A 30 -12.71 -6.19 17.60
N HIS A 31 -12.08 -5.28 16.86
CA HIS A 31 -12.66 -3.96 16.63
C HIS A 31 -13.87 -4.05 15.69
N PRO A 32 -14.75 -3.03 15.67
CA PRO A 32 -15.88 -3.04 14.76
C PRO A 32 -15.44 -3.35 13.33
N CYS A 33 -16.07 -4.37 12.73
CA CYS A 33 -15.83 -4.71 11.34
C CYS A 33 -16.70 -3.81 10.46
N ALA A 34 -16.10 -3.24 9.41
CA ALA A 34 -16.82 -2.45 8.43
C ALA A 34 -16.37 -2.85 7.01
N VAL A 35 -17.33 -2.87 6.09
CA VAL A 35 -17.03 -2.87 4.67
C VAL A 35 -16.87 -1.42 4.25
N VAL A 36 -15.75 -1.09 3.65
CA VAL A 36 -15.43 0.27 3.22
C VAL A 36 -15.17 0.29 1.73
N GLN A 37 -15.65 1.34 1.07
CA GLN A 37 -15.25 1.66 -0.29
C GLN A 37 -14.21 2.77 -0.25
N ILE A 38 -13.05 2.48 -0.82
CA ILE A 38 -11.97 3.48 -0.89
C ILE A 38 -12.22 4.37 -2.09
N HIS A 39 -12.31 5.69 -1.87
CA HIS A 39 -12.28 6.66 -2.95
C HIS A 39 -10.83 6.83 -3.41
N GLN A 40 -10.47 6.17 -4.52
CA GLN A 40 -9.10 6.08 -5.00
C GLN A 40 -8.48 7.46 -5.28
N PRO A 41 -9.18 8.43 -5.92
CA PRO A 41 -8.62 9.77 -6.13
C PRO A 41 -8.21 10.47 -4.83
N SER A 42 -9.01 10.36 -3.75
CA SER A 42 -8.62 10.91 -2.44
C SER A 42 -7.37 10.27 -1.87
N ARG A 43 -7.27 8.95 -1.98
CA ARG A 43 -6.08 8.21 -1.53
C ARG A 43 -4.83 8.64 -2.28
N ASP A 44 -4.92 8.77 -3.59
CA ASP A 44 -3.81 9.18 -4.46
C ASP A 44 -3.41 10.63 -4.19
N LEU A 45 -4.40 11.55 -4.07
CA LEU A 45 -4.16 12.95 -3.74
C LEU A 45 -3.40 13.08 -2.41
N ILE A 46 -3.85 12.37 -1.37
CA ILE A 46 -3.18 12.35 -0.06
C ILE A 46 -1.75 11.84 -0.17
N ALA A 47 -1.53 10.75 -0.92
CA ALA A 47 -0.20 10.15 -1.06
C ALA A 47 0.77 11.09 -1.80
N ILE A 48 0.37 11.65 -2.93
CA ILE A 48 1.19 12.58 -3.73
C ILE A 48 1.49 13.84 -2.92
N THR A 49 0.46 14.44 -2.30
CA THR A 49 0.62 15.64 -1.48
C THR A 49 1.59 15.43 -0.31
N ARG A 50 1.47 14.30 0.40
CA ARG A 50 2.40 13.97 1.50
C ARG A 50 3.84 13.84 1.02
N ASN A 51 4.04 13.22 -0.14
CA ASN A 51 5.37 13.09 -0.72
C ASN A 51 5.93 14.45 -1.13
N ALA A 52 5.13 15.28 -1.81
CA ALA A 52 5.54 16.62 -2.22
C ALA A 52 5.89 17.49 -1.01
N LEU A 53 5.02 17.55 0.01
CA LEU A 53 5.28 18.31 1.24
C LEU A 53 6.51 17.79 2.00
N GLY A 54 6.65 16.45 2.11
CA GLY A 54 7.81 15.85 2.77
C GLY A 54 9.13 16.14 2.04
N SER A 55 9.10 16.29 0.72
CA SER A 55 10.28 16.65 -0.07
C SER A 55 10.74 18.07 0.17
N LEU A 56 9.83 18.99 0.47
CA LEU A 56 10.17 20.40 0.73
C LEU A 56 11.14 20.58 1.92
N ASP A 57 11.07 19.70 2.92
CA ASP A 57 11.93 19.76 4.09
C ASP A 57 13.42 19.47 3.76
N TYR A 58 13.67 18.82 2.63
CA TYR A 58 15.00 18.42 2.18
C TYR A 58 15.56 19.28 1.05
N LEU A 59 14.76 20.20 0.52
CA LEU A 59 15.17 21.10 -0.56
C LEU A 59 15.57 22.47 -0.01
N ASP A 60 16.72 22.97 -0.45
CA ASP A 60 17.18 24.33 -0.13
C ASP A 60 16.24 25.35 -0.80
N ASP A 61 16.05 26.51 -0.16
CA ASP A 61 15.19 27.60 -0.66
C ASP A 61 15.68 28.19 -2.00
N THR A 62 16.92 27.95 -2.36
CA THR A 62 17.51 28.40 -3.63
C THR A 62 17.26 27.45 -4.80
N VAL A 63 16.70 26.26 -4.54
CA VAL A 63 16.44 25.23 -5.56
C VAL A 63 15.11 25.50 -6.25
N VAL A 64 15.13 25.62 -7.58
CA VAL A 64 13.93 25.89 -8.41
C VAL A 64 12.85 24.87 -8.15
N ALA A 65 13.19 23.60 -8.10
CA ALA A 65 12.24 22.50 -7.85
C ALA A 65 11.43 22.67 -6.55
N LYS A 66 11.95 23.35 -5.52
CA LYS A 66 11.19 23.66 -4.29
C LYS A 66 10.03 24.61 -4.58
N HIS A 67 10.30 25.63 -5.37
CA HIS A 67 9.29 26.60 -5.77
C HIS A 67 8.25 25.98 -6.72
N ASP A 68 8.70 25.11 -7.63
CA ASP A 68 7.80 24.40 -8.54
C ASP A 68 6.85 23.47 -7.77
N LEU A 69 7.35 22.73 -6.76
CA LEU A 69 6.49 21.92 -5.89
C LEU A 69 5.47 22.75 -5.11
N LEU A 70 5.87 23.91 -4.58
CA LEU A 70 4.95 24.80 -3.87
C LEU A 70 3.88 25.36 -4.80
N ASN A 71 4.28 25.80 -5.99
CA ASN A 71 3.37 26.32 -7.00
C ASN A 71 2.38 25.25 -7.47
N ALA A 72 2.85 24.01 -7.70
CA ALA A 72 2.02 22.88 -8.08
C ALA A 72 0.97 22.55 -7.02
N LEU A 73 1.37 22.54 -5.75
CA LEU A 73 0.44 22.33 -4.64
C LEU A 73 -0.57 23.49 -4.54
N ASP A 74 -0.13 24.74 -4.63
CA ASP A 74 -1.03 25.89 -4.55
C ASP A 74 -2.04 25.90 -5.71
N ALA A 75 -1.59 25.72 -6.95
CA ALA A 75 -2.45 25.65 -8.12
C ALA A 75 -3.50 24.54 -8.00
N ALA A 76 -3.10 23.34 -7.57
CA ALA A 76 -4.01 22.22 -7.44
C ALA A 76 -5.05 22.42 -6.34
N TYR A 77 -4.64 22.86 -5.16
CA TYR A 77 -5.53 22.99 -4.00
C TYR A 77 -6.52 24.14 -4.08
N GLN A 78 -6.36 25.07 -5.04
CA GLN A 78 -7.39 26.06 -5.34
C GLN A 78 -8.68 25.44 -5.89
N HIS A 79 -8.62 24.22 -6.42
CA HIS A 79 -9.79 23.50 -6.95
C HIS A 79 -10.54 22.71 -5.88
N LEU A 80 -9.94 22.48 -4.70
CA LEU A 80 -10.55 21.64 -3.67
C LEU A 80 -11.71 22.35 -2.96
N ASP A 81 -12.91 21.82 -3.12
CA ASP A 81 -14.12 22.34 -2.47
C ASP A 81 -14.31 21.69 -1.09
N THR A 82 -14.03 22.46 -0.04
CA THR A 82 -14.16 22.00 1.35
C THR A 82 -15.41 22.51 2.06
N ARG A 83 -16.35 23.14 1.34
CA ARG A 83 -17.57 23.72 1.94
C ARG A 83 -18.49 22.66 2.51
N GLU A 84 -18.60 21.52 1.83
CA GLU A 84 -19.35 20.35 2.30
C GLU A 84 -18.46 19.10 2.23
N PRO A 85 -17.64 18.83 3.27
CA PRO A 85 -16.73 17.71 3.27
C PRO A 85 -17.47 16.37 3.10
N PHE A 86 -16.93 15.51 2.25
CA PHE A 86 -17.47 14.19 1.90
C PHE A 86 -18.80 14.20 1.10
N GLY A 87 -19.27 15.35 0.66
CA GLY A 87 -20.35 15.48 -0.30
C GLY A 87 -19.90 15.21 -1.76
N ASN A 88 -20.85 15.15 -2.69
CA ASN A 88 -20.55 14.88 -4.10
C ASN A 88 -19.61 15.92 -4.71
N ASP A 89 -19.85 17.22 -4.42
CA ASP A 89 -19.02 18.31 -4.94
C ASP A 89 -17.59 18.22 -4.40
N TYR A 90 -17.44 17.84 -3.13
CA TYR A 90 -16.12 17.56 -2.55
C TYR A 90 -15.39 16.47 -3.34
N TYR A 91 -15.99 15.30 -3.56
CA TYR A 91 -15.35 14.21 -4.28
C TYR A 91 -15.04 14.55 -5.74
N SER A 92 -15.92 15.25 -6.42
CA SER A 92 -15.67 15.75 -7.78
C SER A 92 -14.49 16.74 -7.81
N SER A 93 -14.39 17.62 -6.83
CA SER A 93 -13.28 18.56 -6.71
C SER A 93 -11.94 17.87 -6.41
N VAL A 94 -11.96 16.77 -5.66
CA VAL A 94 -10.76 15.94 -5.40
C VAL A 94 -10.18 15.40 -6.70
N GLU A 95 -11.02 14.96 -7.64
CA GLU A 95 -10.55 14.45 -8.93
C GLU A 95 -9.85 15.55 -9.73
N VAL A 96 -10.46 16.72 -9.82
CA VAL A 96 -9.87 17.90 -10.50
C VAL A 96 -8.55 18.31 -9.83
N THR A 97 -8.53 18.37 -8.49
CA THR A 97 -7.32 18.70 -7.73
C THR A 97 -6.20 17.72 -8.01
N LEU A 98 -6.49 16.42 -8.04
CA LEU A 98 -5.51 15.37 -8.30
C LEU A 98 -4.94 15.48 -9.72
N ASP A 99 -5.78 15.67 -10.72
CA ASP A 99 -5.35 15.78 -12.12
C ASP A 99 -4.50 17.03 -12.34
N THR A 100 -4.90 18.17 -11.73
CA THR A 100 -4.10 19.39 -11.76
C THR A 100 -2.75 19.17 -11.08
N LEU A 101 -2.72 18.57 -9.88
CA LEU A 101 -1.47 18.31 -9.17
C LEU A 101 -0.51 17.45 -9.99
N ARG A 102 -1.02 16.39 -10.63
CA ARG A 102 -0.20 15.53 -11.49
C ARG A 102 0.36 16.31 -12.69
N ALA A 103 -0.47 17.08 -13.35
CA ALA A 103 -0.05 17.88 -14.52
C ALA A 103 1.03 18.92 -14.16
N GLU A 104 0.91 19.60 -13.03
CA GLU A 104 1.89 20.57 -12.57
C GLU A 104 3.21 19.89 -12.13
N LEU A 105 3.12 18.76 -11.43
CA LEU A 105 4.31 18.00 -11.03
C LEU A 105 5.08 17.41 -12.21
N ASP A 106 4.39 17.02 -13.29
CA ASP A 106 5.03 16.52 -14.51
C ASP A 106 5.83 17.62 -15.25
N GLN A 107 5.54 18.90 -14.99
CA GLN A 107 6.25 20.04 -15.55
C GLN A 107 7.35 20.58 -14.63
N ALA A 108 7.36 20.17 -13.36
CA ALA A 108 8.34 20.64 -12.39
C ALA A 108 9.74 20.10 -12.72
N ASP A 109 10.76 20.95 -12.52
CA ASP A 109 12.13 20.53 -12.68
C ASP A 109 12.53 19.47 -11.63
N ALA A 110 13.27 18.46 -12.07
CA ALA A 110 13.82 17.46 -11.16
C ALA A 110 14.99 18.07 -10.35
N PRO A 111 14.96 18.02 -9.01
CA PRO A 111 16.03 18.61 -8.19
C PRO A 111 17.38 17.91 -8.37
N MET A 112 17.37 16.70 -8.88
CA MET A 112 18.55 15.89 -9.14
C MET A 112 18.35 14.97 -10.34
N ALA A 113 19.38 14.83 -11.18
CA ALA A 113 19.40 13.86 -12.29
C ALA A 113 19.71 12.44 -11.75
N VAL A 114 18.84 11.90 -10.92
CA VAL A 114 19.00 10.58 -10.29
C VAL A 114 17.81 9.69 -10.64
N THR A 115 18.10 8.47 -11.07
CA THR A 115 17.09 7.43 -11.23
C THR A 115 17.08 6.55 -9.98
N VAL A 116 15.95 6.43 -9.33
CA VAL A 116 15.74 5.54 -8.17
C VAL A 116 14.92 4.33 -8.63
N SER A 117 15.51 3.13 -8.47
CA SER A 117 14.78 1.88 -8.65
C SER A 117 14.32 1.38 -7.27
N ALA A 118 13.00 1.26 -7.09
CA ALA A 118 12.42 0.80 -5.85
C ALA A 118 11.78 -0.59 -6.03
N THR A 119 12.02 -1.49 -5.09
CA THR A 119 11.36 -2.80 -5.02
C THR A 119 10.89 -3.06 -3.61
N GLY A 120 9.69 -3.63 -3.47
CA GLY A 120 9.18 -4.09 -2.20
C GLY A 120 9.95 -5.31 -1.70
N HIS A 121 10.08 -5.46 -0.40
CA HIS A 121 10.64 -6.63 0.25
C HIS A 121 9.90 -6.90 1.56
N ALA A 122 9.84 -8.16 1.98
CA ALA A 122 9.32 -8.54 3.28
C ALA A 122 10.35 -9.35 4.05
N HIS A 123 10.90 -8.77 5.12
CA HIS A 123 11.79 -9.50 6.01
C HIS A 123 11.00 -10.47 6.88
N ILE A 124 11.22 -11.77 6.70
CA ILE A 124 10.55 -12.83 7.46
C ILE A 124 11.63 -13.80 7.99
N ASP A 125 11.88 -13.73 9.30
CA ASP A 125 12.71 -14.73 9.96
C ASP A 125 11.97 -16.06 10.01
N ILE A 126 12.64 -17.11 9.52
CA ILE A 126 12.13 -18.48 9.57
C ILE A 126 12.52 -19.06 10.92
N ALA A 127 11.58 -18.99 11.86
CA ALA A 127 11.71 -19.20 13.29
C ALA A 127 12.71 -18.21 13.97
N TRP A 128 12.24 -17.52 14.97
CA TRP A 128 13.02 -16.65 15.86
C TRP A 128 12.41 -16.70 17.26
N LEU A 129 11.76 -15.60 17.73
CA LEU A 129 10.91 -15.61 18.93
C LEU A 129 9.53 -16.25 18.68
N TRP A 130 9.34 -16.78 17.49
CA TRP A 130 8.13 -17.49 17.05
C TRP A 130 8.47 -18.81 16.37
N THR A 131 7.44 -19.64 16.23
CA THR A 131 7.57 -20.99 15.67
C THR A 131 7.62 -20.97 14.13
N VAL A 132 8.11 -22.05 13.53
CA VAL A 132 8.03 -22.29 12.08
C VAL A 132 6.59 -22.20 11.56
N GLY A 133 5.61 -22.73 12.32
CA GLY A 133 4.19 -22.62 11.93
C GLY A 133 3.71 -21.18 11.81
N GLN A 134 4.17 -20.31 12.69
CA GLN A 134 3.89 -18.88 12.64
C GLN A 134 4.57 -18.19 11.43
N ALA A 135 5.82 -18.55 11.13
CA ALA A 135 6.53 -18.07 9.97
C ALA A 135 5.80 -18.47 8.66
N ARG A 136 5.30 -19.72 8.57
CA ARG A 136 4.48 -20.19 7.44
C ARG A 136 3.21 -19.36 7.25
N ASN A 137 2.47 -19.13 8.35
CA ASN A 137 1.27 -18.28 8.31
C ASN A 137 1.58 -16.82 7.92
N LYS A 138 2.70 -16.27 8.43
CA LYS A 138 3.15 -14.93 8.07
C LYS A 138 3.49 -14.84 6.59
N ALA A 139 4.25 -15.81 6.06
CA ALA A 139 4.60 -15.87 4.64
C ALA A 139 3.35 -15.87 3.76
N ARG A 140 2.36 -16.73 4.08
CA ARG A 140 1.10 -16.80 3.33
C ARG A 140 0.37 -15.45 3.31
N ARG A 141 0.16 -14.82 4.47
CA ARG A 141 -0.49 -13.51 4.54
C ARG A 141 0.28 -12.44 3.76
N THR A 142 1.59 -12.41 3.93
CA THR A 142 2.46 -11.44 3.25
C THR A 142 2.37 -11.60 1.72
N PHE A 143 2.47 -12.81 1.22
CA PHE A 143 2.46 -13.06 -0.22
C PHE A 143 1.09 -12.82 -0.85
N HIS A 144 -0.01 -13.12 -0.14
CA HIS A 144 -1.34 -12.68 -0.56
C HIS A 144 -1.45 -11.14 -0.63
N THR A 145 -0.93 -10.45 0.37
CA THR A 145 -0.93 -8.97 0.37
C THR A 145 -0.14 -8.41 -0.81
N VAL A 146 1.03 -8.99 -1.09
CA VAL A 146 1.87 -8.58 -2.23
C VAL A 146 1.14 -8.81 -3.56
N ASP A 147 0.54 -9.98 -3.74
CA ASP A 147 -0.20 -10.30 -4.96
C ASP A 147 -1.37 -9.33 -5.18
N LEU A 148 -2.13 -9.00 -4.12
CA LEU A 148 -3.19 -8.00 -4.16
C LEU A 148 -2.68 -6.58 -4.44
N LEU A 149 -1.52 -6.22 -3.91
CA LEU A 149 -0.88 -4.94 -4.22
C LEU A 149 -0.47 -4.86 -5.69
N MET A 150 -0.02 -5.96 -6.28
CA MET A 150 0.28 -6.02 -7.71
C MET A 150 -0.95 -5.85 -8.59
N ASP A 151 -2.13 -6.27 -8.14
CA ASP A 151 -3.39 -5.99 -8.84
C ASP A 151 -3.78 -4.50 -8.76
N GLN A 152 -3.52 -3.86 -7.62
CA GLN A 152 -3.86 -2.45 -7.39
C GLN A 152 -2.86 -1.48 -8.03
N PHE A 153 -1.59 -1.86 -8.11
CA PHE A 153 -0.47 -1.02 -8.56
C PHE A 153 0.32 -1.74 -9.65
N PRO A 154 0.08 -1.41 -10.93
CA PRO A 154 0.74 -2.08 -12.06
C PRO A 154 2.27 -2.01 -12.02
N ASP A 155 2.83 -0.91 -11.49
CA ASP A 155 4.27 -0.68 -11.41
C ASP A 155 4.92 -1.26 -10.14
N TYR A 156 4.13 -1.91 -9.26
CA TYR A 156 4.66 -2.48 -8.04
C TYR A 156 5.53 -3.70 -8.31
N LEU A 157 6.78 -3.62 -7.87
CA LEU A 157 7.76 -4.71 -7.93
C LEU A 157 8.02 -5.25 -6.53
N PHE A 158 8.25 -6.54 -6.41
CA PHE A 158 8.54 -7.19 -5.15
C PHE A 158 9.64 -8.24 -5.28
N THR A 159 10.50 -8.32 -4.28
CA THR A 159 11.56 -9.32 -4.21
C THR A 159 11.53 -10.03 -2.85
N GLN A 160 11.65 -11.35 -2.88
CA GLN A 160 11.88 -12.17 -1.68
C GLN A 160 12.94 -13.23 -1.97
N SER A 161 14.03 -13.18 -1.22
CA SER A 161 15.23 -13.99 -1.47
C SER A 161 15.27 -15.34 -0.74
N GLN A 162 14.26 -15.65 0.09
CA GLN A 162 14.26 -16.86 0.93
C GLN A 162 13.50 -18.02 0.26
N PRO A 163 14.20 -19.03 -0.33
CA PRO A 163 13.54 -20.14 -1.04
C PRO A 163 12.60 -20.96 -0.16
N GLN A 164 12.92 -21.05 1.14
CA GLN A 164 12.11 -21.81 2.09
C GLN A 164 10.68 -21.26 2.24
N LEU A 165 10.49 -19.95 2.10
CA LEU A 165 9.16 -19.35 2.16
C LEU A 165 8.31 -19.80 0.96
N TYR A 166 8.89 -19.87 -0.24
CA TYR A 166 8.20 -20.38 -1.43
C TYR A 166 7.84 -21.87 -1.31
N ASP A 167 8.71 -22.68 -0.70
CA ASP A 167 8.39 -24.09 -0.46
C ASP A 167 7.22 -24.24 0.52
N TYR A 168 7.12 -23.37 1.52
CA TYR A 168 5.95 -23.33 2.40
C TYR A 168 4.69 -22.96 1.64
N ILE A 169 4.72 -21.93 0.81
CA ILE A 169 3.55 -21.53 0.01
C ILE A 169 3.16 -22.63 -0.97
N ARG A 170 4.13 -23.25 -1.64
CA ARG A 170 3.86 -24.35 -2.56
C ARG A 170 3.09 -25.50 -1.89
N LYS A 171 3.37 -25.78 -0.60
CA LYS A 171 2.74 -26.86 0.17
C LYS A 171 1.42 -26.43 0.80
N ASP A 172 1.32 -25.21 1.29
CA ASP A 172 0.21 -24.72 2.12
C ASP A 172 -0.86 -23.99 1.32
N ASP A 173 -0.48 -23.39 0.18
CA ASP A 173 -1.35 -22.61 -0.69
C ASP A 173 -0.88 -22.70 -2.15
N PRO A 174 -1.10 -23.87 -2.80
CA PRO A 174 -0.67 -24.08 -4.18
C PRO A 174 -1.26 -23.06 -5.16
N ALA A 175 -2.48 -22.57 -4.91
CA ALA A 175 -3.11 -21.58 -5.77
C ALA A 175 -2.36 -20.23 -5.74
N LEU A 176 -1.95 -19.79 -4.56
CA LEU A 176 -1.09 -18.60 -4.43
C LEU A 176 0.27 -18.82 -5.09
N PHE A 177 0.84 -20.02 -4.96
CA PHE A 177 2.12 -20.33 -5.60
C PHE A 177 2.07 -20.21 -7.13
N GLU A 178 0.98 -20.66 -7.77
CA GLU A 178 0.79 -20.48 -9.21
C GLU A 178 0.64 -19.00 -9.60
N ARG A 179 -0.06 -18.18 -8.80
CA ARG A 179 -0.12 -16.74 -9.02
C ARG A 179 1.25 -16.07 -8.91
N ILE A 180 2.06 -16.45 -7.91
CA ILE A 180 3.44 -15.95 -7.79
C ILE A 180 4.25 -16.28 -9.05
N LYS A 181 4.13 -17.49 -9.58
CA LYS A 181 4.81 -17.86 -10.84
C LYS A 181 4.39 -16.98 -12.00
N ALA A 182 3.11 -16.62 -12.10
CA ALA A 182 2.64 -15.68 -13.11
C ALA A 182 3.29 -14.30 -12.91
N ARG A 183 3.33 -13.77 -11.68
CA ARG A 183 4.01 -12.49 -11.38
C ARG A 183 5.50 -12.51 -11.70
N VAL A 184 6.17 -13.64 -11.48
CA VAL A 184 7.58 -13.84 -11.89
C VAL A 184 7.70 -13.76 -13.42
N THR A 185 6.78 -14.39 -14.15
CA THR A 185 6.77 -14.33 -15.63
C THR A 185 6.52 -12.92 -16.14
N GLU A 186 5.70 -12.12 -15.43
CA GLU A 186 5.48 -10.70 -15.70
C GLU A 186 6.72 -9.83 -15.39
N GLY A 187 7.73 -10.35 -14.71
CA GLY A 187 8.91 -9.61 -14.26
C GLY A 187 8.66 -8.71 -13.05
N ARG A 188 7.59 -8.95 -12.31
CA ARG A 188 7.15 -8.09 -11.19
C ARG A 188 7.44 -8.68 -9.80
N TRP A 189 7.77 -9.99 -9.76
CA TRP A 189 8.10 -10.68 -8.51
C TRP A 189 9.51 -11.25 -8.53
#